data_729b9d49271cea5e16a08efe4b4a4ce6
#
_entry.id   729b9d49271cea5e16a08efe4b4a4ce6
#
_cell.length_a   1.000
_cell.length_b   1.000
_cell.length_c   1.000
_cell.angle_alpha   90.00
_cell.angle_beta   90.00
_cell.angle_gamma   90.00
#
_symmetry.space_group_name_H-M   'P 1'
#
loop_
_entity.id
_entity.type
_entity.pdbx_description
1 polymer ?
#
loop_
_entity_poly.entity_id
_entity_poly.type
_entity_poly.pdbx_seq_one_letter_code
_entity_poly.pdbx_strand_id
1 'polypeptide(L)'
;VVLVVGAGGVVGSYLLGPFIIRKMYDAELTSRTLAMLALGSALYMVALALAQAVIALKGHALVGVGWGLGMAGFIVVTWLSSDDLFRRIEYGLVASSMVAMVAFAVALRYKLRSGSEPTHASVMEAIIDMPFES
;
A
#
# COMPACT_ATOMS: atom_id res chain seq x y z
N VAL A 1 -9.06 -3.92 16.94
CA VAL A 1 -8.27 -3.10 15.99
C VAL A 1 -9.10 -2.83 14.73
N VAL A 2 -9.66 -3.86 14.07
CA VAL A 2 -10.46 -3.69 12.85
C VAL A 2 -11.70 -2.82 13.08
N LEU A 3 -12.40 -3.03 14.19
CA LEU A 3 -13.58 -2.23 14.56
C LEU A 3 -13.23 -0.77 14.84
N VAL A 4 -12.10 -0.51 15.49
CA VAL A 4 -11.63 0.86 15.81
C VAL A 4 -11.23 1.59 14.52
N VAL A 5 -10.51 0.93 13.62
CA VAL A 5 -10.12 1.50 12.33
C VAL A 5 -11.33 1.71 11.43
N GLY A 6 -12.25 0.75 11.39
CA GLY A 6 -13.50 0.86 10.64
C GLY A 6 -14.38 1.99 11.16
N ALA A 7 -14.58 2.08 12.47
CA ALA A 7 -15.35 3.16 13.09
C ALA A 7 -14.69 4.54 12.87
N GLY A 8 -13.36 4.62 13.00
CA GLY A 8 -12.59 5.83 12.69
C GLY A 8 -12.75 6.26 11.22
N GLY A 9 -12.74 5.30 10.30
CA GLY A 9 -12.97 5.55 8.88
C GLY A 9 -14.38 6.08 8.59
N VAL A 10 -15.40 5.48 9.20
CA VAL A 10 -16.80 5.93 9.05
C VAL A 10 -16.99 7.34 9.63
N VAL A 11 -16.52 7.58 10.85
CA VAL A 11 -16.61 8.90 11.48
C VAL A 11 -15.81 9.94 10.69
N GLY A 12 -14.60 9.61 10.26
CA GLY A 12 -13.78 10.48 9.44
C GLY A 12 -14.45 10.82 8.10
N SER A 13 -15.05 9.83 7.43
CA SER A 13 -15.78 10.04 6.18
C SER A 13 -17.05 10.90 6.40
N TYR A 14 -17.74 10.71 7.51
CA TYR A 14 -18.93 11.49 7.83
C TYR A 14 -18.62 12.97 8.11
N LEU A 15 -17.52 13.23 8.83
CA LEU A 15 -17.11 14.60 9.18
C LEU A 15 -16.40 15.31 8.03
N LEU A 16 -15.51 14.59 7.32
CA LEU A 16 -14.67 15.17 6.26
C LEU A 16 -15.32 15.09 4.88
N GLY A 17 -16.18 14.09 4.65
CA GLY A 17 -16.84 13.86 3.37
C GLY A 17 -17.59 15.08 2.83
N PRO A 18 -18.51 15.70 3.60
CA PRO A 18 -19.22 16.89 3.16
C PRO A 18 -18.30 18.08 2.86
N PHE A 19 -17.24 18.25 3.64
CA PHE A 19 -16.25 19.30 3.44
C PHE A 19 -15.43 19.08 2.16
N ILE A 20 -15.00 17.86 1.93
CA ILE A 20 -14.27 17.47 0.71
C ILE A 20 -15.16 17.60 -0.51
N ILE A 21 -16.40 17.11 -0.44
CA ILE A 21 -17.37 17.17 -1.55
C ILE A 21 -17.69 18.61 -1.90
N ARG A 22 -17.94 19.48 -0.92
CA ARG A 22 -18.17 20.91 -1.17
C ARG A 22 -16.98 21.56 -1.87
N LYS A 23 -15.78 21.27 -1.42
CA LYS A 23 -14.56 21.80 -2.00
C LYS A 23 -14.26 21.24 -3.40
N MET A 24 -14.68 20.01 -3.66
CA MET A 24 -14.59 19.37 -4.98
C MET A 24 -15.64 19.86 -5.96
N TYR A 25 -16.84 20.20 -5.50
CA TYR A 25 -17.90 20.73 -6.35
C TYR A 25 -17.67 22.19 -6.76
N ASP A 26 -17.00 22.97 -5.92
CA ASP A 26 -16.60 24.36 -6.25
C ASP A 26 -15.36 24.44 -7.15
N ALA A 27 -14.61 23.33 -7.26
CA ALA A 27 -13.49 23.22 -8.19
C ALA A 27 -13.94 22.43 -9.42
N GLU A 28 -13.83 23.02 -10.60
CA GLU A 28 -14.01 22.29 -11.86
C GLU A 28 -13.05 21.08 -11.88
N LEU A 29 -13.59 19.90 -11.61
CA LEU A 29 -12.87 18.64 -11.74
C LEU A 29 -12.57 18.41 -13.21
N THR A 30 -11.39 18.76 -13.63
CA THR A 30 -10.89 18.46 -14.97
C THR A 30 -10.77 16.95 -15.14
N SER A 31 -11.04 16.46 -16.35
CA SER A 31 -10.84 15.04 -16.73
C SER A 31 -9.46 14.53 -16.37
N ARG A 32 -8.46 15.42 -16.37
CA ARG A 32 -7.10 15.14 -15.95
C ARG A 32 -7.00 14.77 -14.46
N THR A 33 -7.65 15.52 -13.58
CA THR A 33 -7.67 15.26 -12.13
C THR A 33 -8.29 13.89 -11.83
N LEU A 34 -9.42 13.57 -12.48
CA LEU A 34 -10.06 12.26 -12.33
C LEU A 34 -9.17 11.12 -12.84
N ALA A 35 -8.50 11.32 -13.96
CA ALA A 35 -7.56 10.34 -14.51
C ALA A 35 -6.36 10.09 -13.59
N MET A 36 -5.80 11.15 -13.00
CA MET A 36 -4.68 11.05 -12.05
C MET A 36 -5.09 10.36 -10.76
N LEU A 37 -6.27 10.66 -10.23
CA LEU A 37 -6.81 9.98 -9.05
C LEU A 37 -7.09 8.49 -9.33
N ALA A 38 -7.62 8.18 -10.49
CA ALA A 38 -7.85 6.80 -10.92
C ALA A 38 -6.54 6.04 -11.07
N LEU A 39 -5.53 6.65 -11.67
CA LEU A 39 -4.19 6.07 -11.79
C LEU A 39 -3.56 5.82 -10.41
N GLY A 40 -3.60 6.81 -9.53
CA GLY A 40 -3.10 6.68 -8.15
C GLY A 40 -3.79 5.55 -7.40
N SER A 41 -5.11 5.43 -7.54
CA SER A 41 -5.90 4.36 -6.92
C SER A 41 -5.55 2.98 -7.48
N ALA A 42 -5.37 2.88 -8.79
CA ALA A 42 -4.96 1.63 -9.44
C ALA A 42 -3.56 1.17 -8.96
N LEU A 43 -2.61 2.08 -8.92
CA LEU A 43 -1.27 1.81 -8.39
C LEU A 43 -1.31 1.41 -6.92
N TYR A 44 -2.15 2.06 -6.12
CA TYR A 44 -2.36 1.73 -4.72
C TYR A 44 -2.93 0.31 -4.55
N MET A 45 -3.90 -0.09 -5.38
CA MET A 45 -4.45 -1.45 -5.36
C MET A 45 -3.40 -2.50 -5.71
N VAL A 46 -2.53 -2.22 -6.69
CA VAL A 46 -1.40 -3.11 -7.02
C VAL A 46 -0.42 -3.19 -5.84
N ALA A 47 -0.12 -2.07 -5.19
CA ALA A 47 0.72 -2.04 -4.00
C ALA A 47 0.13 -2.88 -2.86
N LEU A 48 -1.19 -2.79 -2.63
CA LEU A 48 -1.89 -3.62 -1.64
C LEU A 48 -1.79 -5.12 -1.97
N ALA A 49 -1.98 -5.49 -3.22
CA ALA A 49 -1.86 -6.89 -3.65
C ALA A 49 -0.44 -7.43 -3.42
N LEU A 50 0.58 -6.64 -3.76
CA LEU A 50 1.97 -6.98 -3.49
C LEU A 50 2.28 -7.07 -1.99
N ALA A 51 1.73 -6.14 -1.18
CA ALA A 51 1.86 -6.18 0.27
C ALA A 51 1.27 -7.47 0.85
N GLN A 52 0.11 -7.92 0.37
CA GLN A 52 -0.51 -9.17 0.79
C GLN A 52 0.38 -10.38 0.45
N ALA A 53 1.00 -10.39 -0.73
CA ALA A 53 1.94 -11.42 -1.12
C ALA A 53 3.18 -11.44 -0.21
N VAL A 54 3.72 -10.29 0.16
CA VAL A 54 4.86 -10.18 1.10
C VAL A 54 4.48 -10.66 2.50
N ILE A 55 3.26 -10.34 2.97
CA ILE A 55 2.73 -10.85 4.25
C ILE A 55 2.62 -12.37 4.23
N ALA A 56 2.12 -12.94 3.13
CA ALA A 56 2.01 -14.39 2.97
C ALA A 56 3.38 -15.10 3.07
N LEU A 57 4.45 -14.41 2.69
CA LEU A 57 5.84 -14.87 2.82
C LEU A 57 6.50 -14.47 4.15
N LYS A 58 5.72 -14.10 5.16
CA LYS A 58 6.16 -13.68 6.51
C LYS A 58 7.04 -12.43 6.52
N GLY A 59 6.84 -11.53 5.57
CA GLY A 59 7.58 -10.28 5.42
C GLY A 59 6.91 -9.07 6.11
N HIS A 60 6.33 -9.23 7.30
CA HIS A 60 5.60 -8.15 7.99
C HIS A 60 6.43 -6.87 8.20
N ALA A 61 7.70 -7.00 8.58
CA ALA A 61 8.58 -5.85 8.76
C ALA A 61 8.83 -5.11 7.44
N LEU A 62 8.96 -5.85 6.34
CA LEU A 62 9.16 -5.27 5.00
C LEU A 62 7.93 -4.50 4.52
N VAL A 63 6.74 -4.95 4.90
CA VAL A 63 5.49 -4.23 4.62
C VAL A 63 5.45 -2.90 5.37
N GLY A 64 5.83 -2.90 6.64
CA GLY A 64 5.96 -1.67 7.44
C GLY A 64 6.95 -0.67 6.81
N VAL A 65 8.11 -1.14 6.37
CA VAL A 65 9.10 -0.31 5.67
C VAL A 65 8.55 0.21 4.34
N GLY A 66 7.87 -0.63 3.55
CA GLY A 66 7.27 -0.23 2.28
C GLY A 66 6.23 0.88 2.44
N TRP A 67 5.35 0.77 3.42
CA TRP A 67 4.39 1.83 3.72
C TRP A 67 5.06 3.09 4.26
N GLY A 68 6.08 2.95 5.09
CA GLY A 68 6.87 4.08 5.57
C GLY A 68 7.55 4.85 4.43
N LEU A 69 8.13 4.14 3.46
CA LEU A 69 8.72 4.75 2.26
C LEU A 69 7.66 5.43 1.38
N GLY A 70 6.49 4.81 1.20
CA GLY A 70 5.38 5.42 0.48
C GLY A 70 4.92 6.73 1.13
N MET A 71 4.79 6.73 2.46
CA MET A 71 4.43 7.92 3.23
C MET A 71 5.50 9.02 3.13
N ALA A 72 6.77 8.67 3.24
CA ALA A 72 7.88 9.60 3.07
C ALA A 72 7.88 10.19 1.66
N GLY A 73 7.65 9.37 0.63
CA GLY A 73 7.50 9.82 -0.75
C GLY A 73 6.35 10.82 -0.93
N PHE A 74 5.20 10.53 -0.32
CA PHE A 74 4.06 11.45 -0.32
C PHE A 74 4.42 12.82 0.30
N ILE A 75 5.04 12.81 1.47
CA ILE A 75 5.44 14.05 2.17
C ILE A 75 6.43 14.85 1.33
N VAL A 76 7.46 14.20 0.80
CA VAL A 76 8.50 14.86 0.00
C VAL A 76 7.92 15.46 -1.27
N VAL A 77 7.13 14.72 -2.02
CA VAL A 77 6.52 15.20 -3.27
C VAL A 77 5.53 16.32 -2.99
N THR A 78 4.72 16.21 -1.94
CA THR A 78 3.79 17.25 -1.53
C THR A 78 4.51 18.52 -1.10
N TRP A 79 5.66 18.39 -0.48
CA TRP A 79 6.46 19.54 -0.04
C TRP A 79 7.21 20.23 -1.20
N LEU A 80 7.69 19.45 -2.16
CA LEU A 80 8.42 19.96 -3.33
C LEU A 80 7.51 20.45 -4.48
N SER A 81 6.24 20.07 -4.46
CA SER A 81 5.30 20.43 -5.51
C SER A 81 4.79 21.86 -5.39
N SER A 82 4.36 22.43 -6.51
CA SER A 82 3.91 23.80 -6.66
C SER A 82 2.73 24.20 -5.74
N ASP A 83 2.42 25.49 -5.68
CA ASP A 83 1.45 26.10 -4.77
C ASP A 83 -0.02 25.67 -5.01
N ASP A 84 -0.31 24.95 -6.09
CA ASP A 84 -1.65 24.43 -6.37
C ASP A 84 -1.92 23.16 -5.55
N LEU A 85 -2.86 23.26 -4.60
CA LEU A 85 -3.22 22.19 -3.66
C LEU A 85 -3.65 20.89 -4.36
N PHE A 86 -4.41 20.99 -5.45
CA PHE A 86 -4.89 19.81 -6.18
C PHE A 86 -3.75 19.06 -6.86
N ARG A 87 -2.85 19.78 -7.50
CA ARG A 87 -1.66 19.18 -8.12
C ARG A 87 -0.74 18.52 -7.10
N ARG A 88 -0.59 19.12 -5.94
CA ARG A 88 0.21 18.57 -4.84
C ARG A 88 -0.34 17.19 -4.40
N ILE A 89 -1.65 17.11 -4.22
CA ILE A 89 -2.32 15.87 -3.80
C ILE A 89 -2.23 14.81 -4.90
N GLU A 90 -2.49 15.17 -6.16
CA GLU A 90 -2.41 14.26 -7.31
C GLU A 90 -1.00 13.65 -7.44
N TYR A 91 0.01 14.48 -7.48
CA TYR A 91 1.40 14.04 -7.60
C TYR A 91 1.85 13.27 -6.37
N GLY A 92 1.44 13.70 -5.17
CA GLY A 92 1.73 13.02 -3.93
C GLY A 92 1.15 11.61 -3.91
N LEU A 93 -0.11 11.44 -4.30
CA LEU A 93 -0.79 10.14 -4.34
C LEU A 93 -0.14 9.20 -5.35
N VAL A 94 0.09 9.65 -6.56
CA VAL A 94 0.72 8.82 -7.62
C VAL A 94 2.14 8.44 -7.23
N ALA A 95 2.93 9.40 -6.77
CA ALA A 95 4.31 9.16 -6.37
C ALA A 95 4.41 8.20 -5.18
N SER A 96 3.60 8.39 -4.14
CA SER A 96 3.59 7.51 -2.96
C SER A 96 3.16 6.09 -3.32
N SER A 97 2.15 5.96 -4.18
CA SER A 97 1.68 4.64 -4.65
C SER A 97 2.74 3.94 -5.50
N MET A 98 3.45 4.66 -6.36
CA MET A 98 4.57 4.12 -7.12
C MET A 98 5.72 3.67 -6.23
N VAL A 99 6.11 4.49 -5.26
CA VAL A 99 7.18 4.14 -4.30
C VAL A 99 6.80 2.91 -3.50
N ALA A 100 5.58 2.84 -2.98
CA ALA A 100 5.08 1.69 -2.25
C ALA A 100 5.05 0.43 -3.14
N MET A 101 4.55 0.55 -4.37
CA MET A 101 4.51 -0.56 -5.33
C MET A 101 5.91 -1.10 -5.63
N VAL A 102 6.87 -0.22 -5.91
CA VAL A 102 8.25 -0.62 -6.18
C VAL A 102 8.89 -1.25 -4.94
N ALA A 103 8.69 -0.67 -3.76
CA ALA A 103 9.19 -1.20 -2.50
C ALA A 103 8.64 -2.61 -2.23
N PHE A 104 7.35 -2.84 -2.44
CA PHE A 104 6.75 -4.17 -2.27
C PHE A 104 7.17 -5.16 -3.34
N ALA A 105 7.34 -4.71 -4.59
CA ALA A 105 7.88 -5.56 -5.65
C ALA A 105 9.31 -6.02 -5.35
N VAL A 106 10.16 -5.13 -4.87
CA VAL A 106 11.53 -5.45 -4.43
C VAL A 106 11.52 -6.39 -3.22
N ALA A 107 10.68 -6.10 -2.22
CA ALA A 107 10.52 -6.94 -1.04
C ALA A 107 10.02 -8.34 -1.40
N LEU A 108 9.06 -8.45 -2.32
CA LEU A 108 8.56 -9.72 -2.82
C LEU A 108 9.65 -10.51 -3.54
N ARG A 109 10.41 -9.87 -4.42
CA ARG A 109 11.54 -10.52 -5.09
C ARG A 109 12.60 -11.00 -4.11
N TYR A 110 12.91 -10.19 -3.11
CA TYR A 110 13.83 -10.56 -2.06
C TYR A 110 13.35 -11.80 -1.29
N LYS A 111 12.08 -11.84 -0.89
CA LYS A 111 11.48 -12.97 -0.19
C LYS A 111 11.41 -14.22 -1.05
N LEU A 112 11.07 -14.10 -2.33
CA LEU A 112 11.04 -15.22 -3.26
C LEU A 112 12.45 -15.81 -3.50
N ARG A 113 13.48 -14.96 -3.55
CA ARG A 113 14.86 -15.42 -3.70
C ARG A 113 15.41 -16.07 -2.45
N SER A 114 15.11 -15.53 -1.27
CA SER A 114 15.59 -16.07 0.01
C SER A 114 14.79 -17.28 0.50
N GLY A 115 13.51 -17.38 0.10
CA GLY A 115 12.59 -18.47 0.46
C GLY A 115 12.42 -19.53 -0.62
N SER A 116 13.12 -19.43 -1.74
CA SER A 116 12.85 -20.19 -2.96
C SER A 116 13.20 -21.66 -2.91
N GLU A 117 13.83 -22.13 -1.81
CA GLU A 117 13.96 -23.56 -1.61
C GLU A 117 13.54 -23.96 -0.19
N PRO A 118 12.26 -24.37 0.02
CA PRO A 118 12.08 -25.44 0.95
C PRO A 118 12.83 -26.60 0.33
N THR A 119 14.03 -26.84 0.80
CA THR A 119 14.81 -28.00 0.41
C THR A 119 13.88 -29.19 0.60
N HIS A 120 13.70 -30.03 -0.41
CA HIS A 120 12.93 -31.26 -0.26
C HIS A 120 13.34 -32.05 0.99
N ALA A 121 14.58 -31.87 1.41
CA ALA A 121 15.13 -32.37 2.67
C ALA A 121 14.43 -31.79 3.90
N SER A 122 14.12 -30.50 3.98
CA SER A 122 13.45 -29.92 5.16
C SER A 122 11.98 -30.30 5.27
N VAL A 123 11.30 -30.49 4.15
CA VAL A 123 9.90 -30.98 4.12
C VAL A 123 9.87 -32.46 4.50
N MET A 124 10.80 -33.26 4.00
CA MET A 124 10.95 -34.68 4.37
C MET A 124 11.29 -34.84 5.85
N GLU A 125 12.18 -34.03 6.37
CA GLU A 125 12.55 -34.02 7.79
C GLU A 125 11.37 -33.62 8.68
N ALA A 126 10.58 -32.62 8.30
CA ALA A 126 9.36 -32.23 8.99
C ALA A 126 8.28 -33.34 8.97
N ILE A 127 8.19 -34.12 7.88
CA ILE A 127 7.27 -35.26 7.77
C ILE A 127 7.76 -36.43 8.64
N ILE A 128 9.08 -36.67 8.70
CA ILE A 128 9.66 -37.75 9.50
C ILE A 128 9.54 -37.46 11.00
N ASP A 129 9.66 -36.21 11.40
CA ASP A 129 9.52 -35.76 12.80
C ASP A 129 8.05 -35.59 13.26
N MET A 130 7.08 -35.77 12.37
CA MET A 130 5.70 -35.81 12.78
C MET A 130 5.46 -37.01 13.70
N PRO A 131 4.98 -36.80 14.96
CA PRO A 131 4.57 -37.91 15.80
C PRO A 131 3.35 -38.60 15.18
N PHE A 132 3.57 -39.78 14.64
CA PHE A 132 2.46 -40.67 14.33
C PHE A 132 1.89 -41.18 15.67
N GLU A 133 0.91 -40.47 16.21
CA GLU A 133 0.10 -41.01 17.28
C GLU A 133 -0.75 -42.16 16.71
N SER A 134 -0.30 -43.34 17.02
CA SER A 134 -1.10 -44.56 16.85
C SER A 134 -2.14 -44.67 17.95
#